data_fd9cfd96619135e0be70d0bdfc96f70a
#
_entry.id   fd9cfd96619135e0be70d0bdfc96f70a
#
_cell.length_a   1.000
_cell.length_b   1.000
_cell.length_c   1.000
_cell.angle_alpha   90.00
_cell.angle_beta   90.00
_cell.angle_gamma   90.00
#
_symmetry.space_group_name_H-M   'P 1'
#
loop_
_entity.id
_entity.type
_entity.pdbx_description
1 polymer ?
#
loop_
_entity_poly.entity_id
_entity_poly.type
_entity_poly.pdbx_seq_one_letter_code
_entity_poly.pdbx_strand_id
1 'polypeptide(L)'
;LVEILVAVMVFSIISTISAGVFVSELRNQRKSLASQELFDQTSYLMEYMSRAIRMAKKDDLEGINCLSGDKVNYEIIAGQGIKFRNYKDECQRFYLENFQLKEEKGGGVSDLTSVPLRVLNFNTNLIGETQTDNLQPRVTFFLEIESKEATKIKIQTTISQRNPDIER
;
A
#
# COMPACT_ATOMS: atom_id res chain seq x y z
N LEU A 1 -62.83 -17.98 8.52
CA LEU A 1 -61.79 -18.99 8.34
C LEU A 1 -60.91 -18.68 7.11
N VAL A 2 -61.47 -18.47 5.95
CA VAL A 2 -60.74 -18.18 4.69
C VAL A 2 -59.96 -16.86 4.79
N GLU A 3 -60.52 -15.84 5.41
CA GLU A 3 -59.90 -14.53 5.59
C GLU A 3 -58.63 -14.60 6.42
N ILE A 4 -58.64 -15.37 7.51
CA ILE A 4 -57.45 -15.61 8.34
C ILE A 4 -56.39 -16.37 7.58
N LEU A 5 -56.75 -17.37 6.81
CA LEU A 5 -55.80 -18.14 5.98
C LEU A 5 -55.10 -17.25 4.96
N VAL A 6 -55.84 -16.39 4.27
CA VAL A 6 -55.31 -15.44 3.29
C VAL A 6 -54.37 -14.43 4.00
N ALA A 7 -54.76 -13.89 5.16
CA ALA A 7 -53.95 -12.96 5.89
C ALA A 7 -52.62 -13.58 6.34
N VAL A 8 -52.61 -14.80 6.87
CA VAL A 8 -51.39 -15.53 7.25
C VAL A 8 -50.52 -15.83 6.05
N MET A 9 -51.09 -16.20 4.91
CA MET A 9 -50.36 -16.45 3.70
C MET A 9 -49.64 -15.19 3.22
N VAL A 10 -50.32 -14.07 3.10
CA VAL A 10 -49.75 -12.78 2.69
C VAL A 10 -48.64 -12.33 3.65
N PHE A 11 -48.91 -12.43 4.96
CA PHE A 11 -47.92 -12.09 5.98
C PHE A 11 -46.63 -12.93 5.86
N SER A 12 -46.79 -14.24 5.64
CA SER A 12 -45.62 -15.15 5.47
C SER A 12 -44.79 -14.79 4.26
N ILE A 13 -45.40 -14.42 3.13
CA ILE A 13 -44.67 -13.98 1.94
C ILE A 13 -43.90 -12.67 2.21
N ILE A 14 -44.55 -11.68 2.79
CA ILE A 14 -43.92 -10.39 3.10
C ILE A 14 -42.75 -10.58 4.07
N SER A 15 -42.94 -11.39 5.12
CA SER A 15 -41.88 -11.66 6.11
C SER A 15 -40.66 -12.32 5.48
N THR A 16 -40.86 -13.26 4.56
CA THR A 16 -39.77 -13.95 3.88
C THR A 16 -38.98 -12.99 2.97
N ILE A 17 -39.67 -12.14 2.21
CA ILE A 17 -39.04 -11.12 1.36
C ILE A 17 -38.24 -10.13 2.24
N SER A 18 -38.83 -9.63 3.31
CA SER A 18 -38.18 -8.67 4.21
C SER A 18 -36.91 -9.25 4.85
N ALA A 19 -36.92 -10.52 5.25
CA ALA A 19 -35.74 -11.21 5.78
C ALA A 19 -34.64 -11.32 4.71
N GLY A 20 -35.00 -11.63 3.46
CA GLY A 20 -34.05 -11.71 2.36
C GLY A 20 -33.36 -10.38 2.06
N VAL A 21 -34.13 -9.29 2.02
CA VAL A 21 -33.60 -7.92 1.85
C VAL A 21 -32.64 -7.56 2.99
N PHE A 22 -33.04 -7.82 4.23
CA PHE A 22 -32.20 -7.52 5.40
C PHE A 22 -30.84 -8.22 5.36
N VAL A 23 -30.81 -9.51 5.01
CA VAL A 23 -29.54 -10.26 4.87
C VAL A 23 -28.68 -9.68 3.75
N SER A 24 -29.30 -9.30 2.61
CA SER A 24 -28.60 -8.67 1.51
C SER A 24 -27.94 -7.34 1.93
N GLU A 25 -28.68 -6.49 2.65
CA GLU A 25 -28.18 -5.21 3.14
C GLU A 25 -27.00 -5.39 4.11
N LEU A 26 -27.07 -6.36 5.02
CA LEU A 26 -25.95 -6.66 5.91
C LEU A 26 -24.67 -7.07 5.17
N ARG A 27 -24.81 -7.84 4.10
CA ARG A 27 -23.67 -8.21 3.26
C ARG A 27 -23.09 -7.00 2.52
N ASN A 28 -23.93 -6.15 1.98
CA ASN A 28 -23.53 -4.91 1.32
C ASN A 28 -22.81 -3.97 2.29
N GLN A 29 -23.30 -3.82 3.50
CA GLN A 29 -22.66 -3.00 4.53
C GLN A 29 -21.25 -3.52 4.89
N ARG A 30 -21.09 -4.84 5.08
CA ARG A 30 -19.77 -5.43 5.34
C ARG A 30 -18.78 -5.16 4.21
N LYS A 31 -19.22 -5.32 2.97
CA LYS A 31 -18.40 -5.04 1.78
C LYS A 31 -18.03 -3.55 1.70
N SER A 32 -18.95 -2.67 2.01
CA SER A 32 -18.70 -1.22 2.03
C SER A 32 -17.67 -0.84 3.09
N LEU A 33 -17.80 -1.38 4.31
CA LEU A 33 -16.84 -1.15 5.38
C LEU A 33 -15.44 -1.68 5.04
N ALA A 34 -15.35 -2.87 4.47
CA ALA A 34 -14.08 -3.43 4.03
C ALA A 34 -13.44 -2.60 2.91
N SER A 35 -14.24 -2.01 2.02
CA SER A 35 -13.75 -1.08 1.00
C SER A 35 -13.23 0.22 1.62
N GLN A 36 -13.93 0.80 2.58
CA GLN A 36 -13.47 2.00 3.28
C GLN A 36 -12.15 1.75 4.00
N GLU A 37 -12.03 0.67 4.74
CA GLU A 37 -10.78 0.28 5.42
C GLU A 37 -9.63 0.12 4.41
N LEU A 38 -9.90 -0.51 3.26
CA LEU A 38 -8.93 -0.67 2.19
C LEU A 38 -8.45 0.69 1.65
N PHE A 39 -9.37 1.62 1.39
CA PHE A 39 -9.03 2.97 0.89
C PHE A 39 -8.25 3.78 1.93
N ASP A 40 -8.66 3.75 3.19
CA ASP A 40 -8.02 4.51 4.26
C ASP A 40 -6.58 4.02 4.49
N GLN A 41 -6.39 2.71 4.62
CA GLN A 41 -5.06 2.14 4.80
C GLN A 41 -4.18 2.35 3.57
N THR A 42 -4.72 2.20 2.37
CA THR A 42 -3.96 2.43 1.14
C THR A 42 -3.54 3.89 1.02
N SER A 43 -4.41 4.84 1.35
CA SER A 43 -4.09 6.28 1.34
C SER A 43 -2.98 6.60 2.35
N TYR A 44 -3.06 6.06 3.55
CA TYR A 44 -2.02 6.21 4.56
C TYR A 44 -0.67 5.66 4.08
N LEU A 45 -0.66 4.44 3.52
CA LEU A 45 0.54 3.81 2.96
C LEU A 45 1.17 4.67 1.87
N MET A 46 0.35 5.16 0.94
CA MET A 46 0.80 5.99 -0.17
C MET A 46 1.45 7.29 0.34
N GLU A 47 0.81 7.95 1.30
CA GLU A 47 1.37 9.18 1.88
C GLU A 47 2.66 8.90 2.64
N TYR A 48 2.68 7.88 3.50
CA TYR A 48 3.83 7.51 4.31
C TYR A 48 5.05 7.17 3.44
N MET A 49 4.88 6.25 2.48
CA MET A 49 5.94 5.83 1.58
C MET A 49 6.42 6.98 0.69
N SER A 50 5.48 7.78 0.16
CA SER A 50 5.81 8.92 -0.68
C SER A 50 6.63 9.95 0.08
N ARG A 51 6.28 10.22 1.33
CA ARG A 51 7.03 11.13 2.19
C ARG A 51 8.43 10.60 2.50
N ALA A 52 8.53 9.33 2.87
CA ALA A 52 9.81 8.69 3.18
C ALA A 52 10.76 8.70 1.96
N ILE A 53 10.28 8.27 0.79
CA ILE A 53 11.04 8.23 -0.46
C ILE A 53 11.45 9.66 -0.89
N ARG A 54 10.55 10.64 -0.81
CA ARG A 54 10.85 12.03 -1.19
C ARG A 54 11.95 12.66 -0.35
N MET A 55 12.06 12.26 0.92
CA MET A 55 13.04 12.78 1.86
C MET A 55 14.31 11.93 1.95
N ALA A 56 14.48 10.95 1.09
CA ALA A 56 15.68 10.15 1.02
C ALA A 56 16.91 11.03 0.73
N LYS A 57 18.04 10.63 1.31
CA LYS A 57 19.33 11.27 1.12
C LYS A 57 20.21 10.40 0.24
N LYS A 58 21.18 11.04 -0.39
CA LYS A 58 22.26 10.38 -1.10
C LYS A 58 23.12 9.56 -0.11
N ASP A 59 23.51 8.37 -0.49
CA ASP A 59 24.44 7.55 0.28
C ASP A 59 25.88 7.91 -0.13
N ASP A 60 26.47 8.88 0.55
CA ASP A 60 27.86 9.23 0.43
C ASP A 60 28.66 8.38 1.43
N LEU A 61 29.49 7.52 0.98
CA LEU A 61 30.23 6.44 1.67
C LEU A 61 30.97 6.80 2.98
N GLU A 62 30.86 8.03 3.46
CA GLU A 62 31.43 8.46 4.74
C GLU A 62 30.50 8.11 5.91
N GLY A 63 30.37 6.80 6.22
CA GLY A 63 29.62 6.39 7.41
C GLY A 63 28.95 5.02 7.30
N ILE A 64 27.63 4.98 7.23
CA ILE A 64 26.86 3.75 7.16
C ILE A 64 26.61 3.41 5.69
N ASN A 65 27.28 2.38 5.17
CA ASN A 65 27.02 1.86 3.83
C ASN A 65 25.60 1.24 3.78
N CYS A 66 24.62 2.06 3.46
CA CYS A 66 23.24 1.63 3.32
C CYS A 66 23.01 0.94 1.98
N LEU A 67 23.54 1.51 0.90
CA LEU A 67 23.34 1.06 -0.46
C LEU A 67 24.59 0.40 -1.02
N SER A 68 24.44 -0.45 -2.04
CA SER A 68 25.58 -1.16 -2.65
C SER A 68 26.38 -0.31 -3.63
N GLY A 69 25.83 0.81 -4.10
CA GLY A 69 26.49 1.75 -5.01
C GLY A 69 27.01 2.98 -4.30
N ASP A 70 28.10 3.56 -4.85
CA ASP A 70 28.64 4.84 -4.37
C ASP A 70 27.77 6.00 -4.88
N LYS A 71 27.42 6.91 -3.97
CA LYS A 71 26.65 8.13 -4.26
C LYS A 71 25.27 7.88 -4.94
N VAL A 72 24.66 6.73 -4.70
CA VAL A 72 23.30 6.44 -5.16
C VAL A 72 22.26 6.86 -4.10
N ASN A 73 21.04 7.12 -4.55
CA ASN A 73 19.96 7.58 -3.67
C ASN A 73 19.00 6.45 -3.30
N TYR A 74 18.87 5.46 -4.17
CA TYR A 74 17.96 4.33 -4.04
C TYR A 74 18.57 3.07 -4.61
N GLU A 75 18.16 1.93 -4.07
CA GLU A 75 18.50 0.60 -4.56
C GLU A 75 17.23 -0.23 -4.66
N ILE A 76 16.99 -0.83 -5.83
CA ILE A 76 15.87 -1.76 -6.00
C ILE A 76 16.31 -3.13 -5.49
N ILE A 77 15.57 -3.64 -4.52
CA ILE A 77 15.73 -5.02 -4.05
C ILE A 77 15.02 -5.93 -5.04
N ALA A 78 15.73 -6.92 -5.57
CA ALA A 78 15.28 -7.81 -6.65
C ALA A 78 13.78 -8.15 -6.55
N GLY A 79 13.00 -7.54 -7.45
CA GLY A 79 11.61 -7.85 -7.74
C GLY A 79 10.53 -7.22 -6.87
N GLN A 80 10.75 -6.85 -5.62
CA GLN A 80 9.65 -6.49 -4.72
C GLN A 80 10.01 -5.53 -3.59
N GLY A 81 10.92 -4.58 -3.81
CA GLY A 81 11.26 -3.64 -2.75
C GLY A 81 12.17 -2.50 -3.18
N ILE A 82 12.29 -1.53 -2.31
CA ILE A 82 13.19 -0.37 -2.45
C ILE A 82 13.90 -0.11 -1.13
N LYS A 83 15.18 0.21 -1.22
CA LYS A 83 16.05 0.56 -0.10
C LYS A 83 16.64 1.94 -0.34
N PHE A 84 16.77 2.72 0.71
CA PHE A 84 17.30 4.08 0.67
C PHE A 84 17.80 4.51 2.05
N ARG A 85 18.58 5.60 2.09
CA ARG A 85 18.97 6.29 3.31
C ARG A 85 17.91 7.34 3.64
N ASN A 86 17.31 7.26 4.82
CA ASN A 86 16.26 8.18 5.22
C ASN A 86 16.82 9.53 5.72
N TYR A 87 15.94 10.46 6.06
CA TYR A 87 16.31 11.80 6.55
C TYR A 87 17.07 11.80 7.87
N LYS A 88 17.02 10.71 8.65
CA LYS A 88 17.74 10.50 9.91
C LYS A 88 19.08 9.79 9.74
N ASP A 89 19.49 9.56 8.49
CA ASP A 89 20.70 8.82 8.14
C ASP A 89 20.67 7.33 8.50
N GLU A 90 19.47 6.75 8.65
CA GLU A 90 19.27 5.33 8.87
C GLU A 90 18.93 4.63 7.55
N CYS A 91 19.36 3.37 7.42
CA CYS A 91 18.88 2.53 6.33
C CYS A 91 17.41 2.21 6.52
N GLN A 92 16.64 2.43 5.46
CA GLN A 92 15.21 2.13 5.42
C GLN A 92 14.90 1.37 4.14
N ARG A 93 14.08 0.32 4.26
CA ARG A 93 13.60 -0.43 3.10
C ARG A 93 12.13 -0.73 3.22
N PHE A 94 11.45 -0.72 2.07
CA PHE A 94 10.09 -1.22 1.91
C PHE A 94 10.15 -2.46 1.03
N TYR A 95 9.50 -3.54 1.45
CA TYR A 95 9.51 -4.80 0.72
C TYR A 95 8.24 -5.61 0.99
N LEU A 96 7.89 -6.47 0.04
CA LEU A 96 6.78 -7.40 0.16
C LEU A 96 7.26 -8.75 0.70
N GLU A 97 6.68 -9.20 1.79
CA GLU A 97 6.91 -10.52 2.35
C GLU A 97 5.61 -11.09 2.90
N ASN A 98 5.29 -12.34 2.56
CA ASN A 98 4.10 -13.05 3.04
C ASN A 98 2.79 -12.29 2.81
N PHE A 99 2.63 -11.64 1.66
CA PHE A 99 1.49 -10.78 1.33
C PHE A 99 1.30 -9.56 2.23
N GLN A 100 2.32 -9.18 2.97
CA GLN A 100 2.35 -7.99 3.81
C GLN A 100 3.45 -7.05 3.33
N LEU A 101 3.11 -5.77 3.22
CA LEU A 101 4.10 -4.74 3.00
C LEU A 101 4.80 -4.45 4.31
N LYS A 102 6.11 -4.60 4.31
CA LYS A 102 6.95 -4.41 5.50
C LYS A 102 7.91 -3.25 5.32
N GLU A 103 8.21 -2.64 6.43
CA GLU A 103 9.29 -1.67 6.58
C GLU A 103 10.38 -2.24 7.47
N GLU A 104 11.62 -2.09 7.04
CA GLU A 104 12.77 -2.22 7.93
C GLU A 104 13.46 -0.88 8.06
N LYS A 105 13.70 -0.45 9.30
CA LYS A 105 14.28 0.84 9.62
C LYS A 105 15.07 0.76 10.92
N GLY A 106 16.34 1.22 10.90
CA GLY A 106 17.18 1.22 12.10
C GLY A 106 17.34 -0.15 12.74
N GLY A 107 17.26 -1.26 11.97
CA GLY A 107 17.35 -2.63 12.44
C GLY A 107 16.05 -3.21 13.01
N GLY A 108 14.96 -2.45 13.02
CA GLY A 108 13.62 -2.93 13.38
C GLY A 108 12.78 -3.22 12.14
N VAL A 109 11.97 -4.28 12.18
CA VAL A 109 11.01 -4.64 11.14
C VAL A 109 9.59 -4.39 11.64
N SER A 110 8.76 -3.75 10.84
CA SER A 110 7.35 -3.52 11.14
C SER A 110 6.47 -3.78 9.92
N ASP A 111 5.27 -4.30 10.17
CA ASP A 111 4.26 -4.46 9.14
C ASP A 111 3.57 -3.12 8.89
N LEU A 112 3.51 -2.69 7.62
CA LEU A 112 2.81 -1.46 7.21
C LEU A 112 1.36 -1.72 6.87
N THR A 113 1.01 -2.96 6.53
CA THR A 113 -0.37 -3.36 6.23
C THR A 113 -0.96 -4.17 7.37
N SER A 114 -2.23 -3.93 7.68
CA SER A 114 -2.94 -4.73 8.68
C SER A 114 -3.27 -6.14 8.18
N VAL A 115 -3.47 -7.08 9.10
CA VAL A 115 -3.75 -8.50 8.82
C VAL A 115 -4.92 -8.75 7.85
N PRO A 116 -6.04 -7.97 7.86
CA PRO A 116 -7.14 -8.20 6.92
C PRO A 116 -6.83 -7.80 5.47
N LEU A 117 -5.73 -7.09 5.23
CA LEU A 117 -5.31 -6.68 3.90
C LEU A 117 -4.17 -7.56 3.38
N ARG A 118 -4.26 -7.92 2.10
CA ARG A 118 -3.24 -8.69 1.41
C ARG A 118 -2.66 -7.87 0.27
N VAL A 119 -1.37 -7.66 0.29
CA VAL A 119 -0.64 -7.06 -0.83
C VAL A 119 -0.32 -8.16 -1.84
N LEU A 120 -0.93 -8.09 -3.00
CA LEU A 120 -0.75 -9.08 -4.07
C LEU A 120 0.47 -8.78 -4.91
N ASN A 121 0.76 -7.49 -5.09
CA ASN A 121 1.89 -7.05 -5.90
C ASN A 121 2.45 -5.73 -5.37
N PHE A 122 3.78 -5.64 -5.33
CA PHE A 122 4.52 -4.41 -5.03
C PHE A 122 5.74 -4.37 -5.94
N ASN A 123 5.67 -3.57 -6.99
CA ASN A 123 6.76 -3.37 -7.93
C ASN A 123 7.28 -1.95 -7.84
N THR A 124 8.59 -1.82 -7.94
CA THR A 124 9.28 -0.54 -7.96
C THR A 124 10.11 -0.40 -9.23
N ASN A 125 10.10 0.79 -9.81
CA ASN A 125 10.95 1.17 -10.94
C ASN A 125 11.66 2.47 -10.62
N LEU A 126 12.94 2.55 -10.93
CA LEU A 126 13.81 3.68 -10.66
C LEU A 126 14.34 4.25 -11.99
N ILE A 127 14.30 5.57 -12.11
CA ILE A 127 14.84 6.33 -13.24
C ILE A 127 15.72 7.44 -12.66
N GLY A 128 16.86 7.71 -13.29
CA GLY A 128 17.80 8.74 -12.82
C GLY A 128 18.61 8.25 -11.62
N GLU A 129 19.06 6.98 -11.64
CA GLU A 129 19.85 6.39 -10.56
C GLU A 129 21.30 6.88 -10.58
N THR A 130 21.83 7.11 -11.79
CA THR A 130 23.24 7.43 -12.00
C THR A 130 23.50 8.92 -11.94
N GLN A 131 24.58 9.33 -11.27
CA GLN A 131 25.01 10.74 -11.19
C GLN A 131 25.39 11.34 -12.55
N THR A 132 25.67 10.49 -13.55
CA THR A 132 26.15 10.92 -14.87
C THR A 132 25.04 11.31 -15.84
N ASP A 133 23.78 10.99 -15.54
CA ASP A 133 22.65 11.24 -16.43
C ASP A 133 22.02 12.64 -16.25
N ASN A 134 22.45 13.40 -15.24
CA ASN A 134 21.90 14.70 -14.87
C ASN A 134 20.36 14.70 -14.66
N LEU A 135 19.79 13.54 -14.40
CA LEU A 135 18.38 13.40 -14.11
C LEU A 135 18.15 13.30 -12.61
N GLN A 136 17.13 13.97 -12.15
CA GLN A 136 16.70 13.81 -10.76
C GLN A 136 16.08 12.43 -10.54
N PRO A 137 16.51 11.66 -9.53
CA PRO A 137 15.97 10.35 -9.24
C PRO A 137 14.46 10.35 -9.06
N ARG A 138 13.80 9.41 -9.74
CA ARG A 138 12.35 9.21 -9.69
C ARG A 138 12.05 7.75 -9.40
N VAL A 139 11.31 7.52 -8.35
CA VAL A 139 10.82 6.20 -7.98
C VAL A 139 9.36 6.09 -8.37
N THR A 140 9.06 5.13 -9.23
CA THR A 140 7.68 4.74 -9.54
C THR A 140 7.40 3.45 -8.83
N PHE A 141 6.35 3.40 -8.03
CA PHE A 141 5.90 2.14 -7.46
C PHE A 141 4.45 1.83 -7.82
N PHE A 142 4.22 0.55 -8.01
CA PHE A 142 2.91 -0.04 -8.26
C PHE A 142 2.53 -0.92 -7.08
N LEU A 143 1.32 -0.77 -6.59
CA LEU A 143 0.79 -1.50 -5.44
C LEU A 143 -0.59 -2.07 -5.78
N GLU A 144 -0.77 -3.38 -5.57
CA GLU A 144 -2.06 -4.06 -5.66
C GLU A 144 -2.41 -4.66 -4.30
N ILE A 145 -3.51 -4.20 -3.72
CA ILE A 145 -3.98 -4.63 -2.39
C ILE A 145 -5.38 -5.20 -2.52
N GLU A 146 -5.64 -6.26 -1.78
CA GLU A 146 -6.92 -6.94 -1.66
C GLU A 146 -7.42 -6.91 -0.22
N SER A 147 -8.71 -6.59 -0.05
CA SER A 147 -9.38 -6.68 1.24
C SER A 147 -9.89 -8.09 1.54
N LYS A 148 -10.29 -8.34 2.78
CA LYS A 148 -10.91 -9.62 3.21
C LYS A 148 -12.15 -10.00 2.38
N GLU A 149 -12.89 -9.02 1.89
CA GLU A 149 -14.09 -9.22 1.05
C GLU A 149 -13.75 -9.26 -0.47
N ALA A 150 -12.49 -9.59 -0.81
CA ALA A 150 -11.98 -9.70 -2.18
C ALA A 150 -12.13 -8.42 -3.04
N THR A 151 -12.31 -7.27 -2.40
CA THR A 151 -12.23 -5.98 -3.09
C THR A 151 -10.76 -5.64 -3.32
N LYS A 152 -10.41 -5.24 -4.56
CA LYS A 152 -9.04 -4.95 -4.96
C LYS A 152 -8.88 -3.49 -5.34
N ILE A 153 -7.73 -2.94 -5.01
CA ILE A 153 -7.28 -1.62 -5.48
C ILE A 153 -5.90 -1.75 -6.12
N LYS A 154 -5.71 -1.03 -7.22
CA LYS A 154 -4.42 -0.93 -7.91
C LYS A 154 -4.04 0.53 -7.97
N ILE A 155 -2.84 0.84 -7.50
CA ILE A 155 -2.33 2.21 -7.44
C ILE A 155 -0.92 2.23 -8.02
N GLN A 156 -0.67 3.27 -8.78
CA GLN A 156 0.66 3.62 -9.26
C GLN A 156 0.94 5.07 -8.94
N THR A 157 2.13 5.34 -8.46
CA THR A 157 2.60 6.71 -8.25
C THR A 157 4.07 6.86 -8.60
N THR A 158 4.46 8.07 -8.97
CA THR A 158 5.85 8.43 -9.24
C THR A 158 6.25 9.56 -8.32
N ILE A 159 7.37 9.38 -7.64
CA ILE A 159 7.88 10.32 -6.63
C ILE A 159 9.27 10.77 -7.07
N SER A 160 9.48 12.08 -7.11
CA SER A 160 10.80 12.65 -7.27
C SER A 160 11.38 13.00 -5.90
N GLN A 161 12.66 12.79 -5.74
CA GLN A 161 13.39 13.20 -4.56
C GLN A 161 13.31 14.72 -4.36
N ARG A 162 13.31 15.17 -3.11
CA ARG A 162 13.24 16.60 -2.78
C ARG A 162 14.58 17.31 -2.99
N ASN A 163 15.67 16.67 -2.61
CA ASN A 163 16.99 17.24 -2.76
C ASN A 163 17.49 17.03 -4.19
N PRO A 164 17.87 18.09 -4.92
CA PRO A 164 18.45 17.93 -6.24
C PRO A 164 19.77 17.13 -6.14
N ASP A 165 19.91 16.16 -7.00
CA ASP A 165 21.11 15.32 -7.07
C ASP A 165 22.17 15.86 -8.05
N ILE A 166 22.04 17.11 -8.46
CA ILE A 166 22.93 17.78 -9.39
C ILE A 166 24.06 18.43 -8.59
N GLU A 167 25.28 17.98 -8.83
CA GLU A 167 26.48 18.71 -8.37
C GLU A 167 26.54 20.06 -9.13
N ARG A 168 26.50 21.17 -8.41
CA ARG A 168 26.72 22.52 -8.94
C ARG A 168 28.21 22.82 -8.98
#